data_6541c60c952f743aaf079eb01887d3f2
#
_entry.id   6541c60c952f743aaf079eb01887d3f2
#
_cell.length_a   1.000
_cell.length_b   1.000
_cell.length_c   1.000
_cell.angle_alpha   90.00
_cell.angle_beta   90.00
_cell.angle_gamma   90.00
#
_symmetry.space_group_name_H-M   'P 1'
#
loop_
_entity.id
_entity.type
_entity.pdbx_description
1 polymer ?
#
loop_
_entity_poly.entity_id
_entity_poly.type
_entity_poly.pdbx_seq_one_letter_code
_entity_poly.pdbx_strand_id
1 'polypeptide(L)' 'MEFPQYRRYKNGMSYFKILNDSEFVEYKKEGNSIAKYPLKAAILPDRNLILDMLHNPEPYWDVIE' A
#
# COMPACT_ATOMS: atom_id res chain seq x y z
N MET A 1 7.59 9.47 -11.42
CA MET A 1 6.72 8.30 -11.06
C MET A 1 5.27 8.73 -11.13
N GLU A 2 4.46 7.94 -11.80
CA GLU A 2 3.04 8.24 -11.95
C GLU A 2 2.22 7.64 -10.82
N PHE A 3 1.21 8.35 -10.37
CA PHE A 3 0.26 7.89 -9.36
C PHE A 3 -1.15 7.87 -9.93
N PRO A 4 -2.05 7.03 -9.38
CA PRO A 4 -1.80 6.13 -8.27
C PRO A 4 -0.98 4.91 -8.68
N GLN A 5 -0.29 4.32 -7.71
CA GLN A 5 0.43 3.07 -7.86
C GLN A 5 -0.28 2.02 -7.01
N TYR A 6 -0.21 0.75 -7.44
CA TYR A 6 -0.91 -0.33 -6.75
C TYR A 6 0.08 -1.39 -6.32
N ARG A 7 -0.11 -1.92 -5.11
CA ARG A 7 0.69 -3.02 -4.58
C ARG A 7 -0.23 -4.02 -3.91
N ARG A 8 0.18 -5.27 -3.89
CA ARG A 8 -0.53 -6.33 -3.19
C ARG A 8 0.45 -6.99 -2.23
N TYR A 9 0.03 -7.15 -0.98
CA TYR A 9 0.81 -7.92 -0.02
C TYR A 9 0.88 -9.38 -0.49
N LYS A 10 2.05 -10.02 -0.35
CA LYS A 10 2.26 -11.36 -0.93
C LYS A 10 1.33 -12.43 -0.34
N ASN A 11 0.82 -12.23 0.88
CA ASN A 11 -0.15 -13.16 1.45
C ASN A 11 -1.55 -13.03 0.81
N GLY A 12 -1.76 -12.05 -0.08
CA GLY A 12 -3.03 -11.85 -0.76
C GLY A 12 -4.15 -11.24 0.07
N MET A 13 -3.86 -10.82 1.30
CA MET A 13 -4.89 -10.32 2.22
C MET A 13 -5.05 -8.80 2.19
N SER A 14 -4.10 -8.09 1.60
CA SER A 14 -4.13 -6.63 1.57
C SER A 14 -3.71 -6.11 0.20
N TYR A 15 -4.40 -5.05 -0.22
CA TYR A 15 -4.07 -4.29 -1.43
C TYR A 15 -3.86 -2.84 -1.03
N PHE A 16 -2.90 -2.20 -1.69
CA PHE A 16 -2.55 -0.82 -1.38
C PHE A 16 -2.69 0.03 -2.62
N LYS A 17 -3.45 1.11 -2.51
CA LYS A 17 -3.52 2.15 -3.53
C LYS A 17 -2.72 3.34 -3.03
N ILE A 18 -1.55 3.56 -3.62
CA ILE A 18 -0.65 4.63 -3.21
C ILE A 18 -1.00 5.86 -4.02
N LEU A 19 -1.53 6.88 -3.36
CA LEU A 19 -2.04 8.09 -4.01
C LEU A 19 -0.91 9.07 -4.35
N ASN A 20 0.10 9.12 -3.50
CA ASN A 20 1.28 9.96 -3.67
C ASN A 20 2.34 9.47 -2.67
N ASP A 21 3.42 10.22 -2.49
CA ASP A 21 4.51 9.83 -1.59
C ASP A 21 4.16 9.96 -0.10
N SER A 22 2.96 10.44 0.22
CA SER A 22 2.53 10.69 1.60
C SER A 22 1.21 10.05 1.97
N GLU A 23 0.47 9.48 1.00
CA GLU A 23 -0.87 8.97 1.26
C GLU A 23 -1.11 7.66 0.52
N PHE A 24 -1.75 6.71 1.22
CA PHE A 24 -2.20 5.49 0.59
C PHE A 24 -3.49 4.99 1.25
N VAL A 25 -4.17 4.08 0.56
CA VAL A 25 -5.34 3.41 1.10
C VAL A 25 -5.05 1.92 1.11
N GLU A 26 -5.22 1.29 2.27
CA GLU A 26 -5.14 -0.16 2.38
C GLU A 26 -6.55 -0.75 2.27
N TYR A 27 -6.69 -1.75 1.41
CA TYR A 27 -7.91 -2.54 1.28
C TYR A 27 -7.62 -3.91 1.85
N LYS A 28 -8.18 -4.19 3.02
CA LYS A 28 -7.90 -5.43 3.75
C LYS A 28 -9.09 -6.37 3.69
N LYS A 29 -8.82 -7.62 3.31
CA LYS A 29 -9.86 -8.63 3.27
C LYS A 29 -10.18 -9.12 4.68
N GLU A 30 -11.43 -8.97 5.10
CA GLU A 30 -11.91 -9.37 6.41
C GLU A 30 -13.16 -10.23 6.24
N GLY A 31 -12.98 -11.56 6.32
CA GLY A 31 -14.07 -12.50 6.07
C GLY A 31 -14.59 -12.36 4.64
N ASN A 32 -15.87 -12.08 4.49
CA ASN A 32 -16.51 -11.85 3.18
C ASN A 32 -16.56 -10.38 2.79
N SER A 33 -15.91 -9.52 3.56
CA SER A 33 -15.94 -8.08 3.36
C SER A 33 -14.54 -7.56 3.08
N ILE A 34 -14.48 -6.36 2.51
CA ILE A 34 -13.22 -5.64 2.32
C ILE A 34 -13.30 -4.35 3.13
N ALA A 35 -12.39 -4.19 4.08
CA ALA A 35 -12.28 -2.98 4.86
C ALA A 35 -11.32 -2.01 4.18
N LYS A 36 -11.61 -0.73 4.29
CA LYS A 36 -10.84 0.33 3.66
C LYS A 36 -10.20 1.20 4.74
N TYR A 37 -8.88 1.31 4.72
CA TYR A 37 -8.11 2.06 5.71
C TYR A 37 -7.26 3.12 5.01
N PRO A 38 -7.77 4.35 4.88
CA PRO A 38 -6.94 5.44 4.36
C PRO A 38 -5.91 5.87 5.40
N LEU A 39 -4.68 6.13 4.95
CA LEU A 39 -3.60 6.57 5.83
C LEU A 39 -2.84 7.72 5.20
N LYS A 40 -2.63 8.76 6.01
CA LYS A 40 -1.79 9.88 5.64
C LYS A 40 -0.49 9.77 6.42
N ALA A 41 0.63 9.63 5.72
CA ALA A 41 1.93 9.39 6.33
C ALA A 41 2.51 10.70 6.86
N ALA A 42 2.19 11.03 8.10
CA ALA A 42 2.67 12.24 8.76
C ALA A 42 3.99 12.03 9.51
N ILE A 43 4.31 10.79 9.86
CA ILE A 43 5.52 10.45 10.62
C ILE A 43 6.44 9.60 9.76
N LEU A 44 7.74 9.60 10.10
CA LEU A 44 8.77 8.97 9.29
C LEU A 44 8.57 7.48 9.05
N PRO A 45 8.20 6.66 10.05
CA PRO A 45 7.97 5.23 9.79
C PRO A 45 6.90 4.96 8.73
N ASP A 46 5.83 5.75 8.71
CA ASP A 46 4.77 5.59 7.71
C ASP A 46 5.25 6.00 6.32
N ARG A 47 6.05 7.06 6.25
CA ARG A 47 6.63 7.51 4.98
C ARG A 47 7.61 6.48 4.44
N ASN A 48 8.39 5.85 5.31
CA ASN A 48 9.31 4.80 4.91
C ASN A 48 8.57 3.58 4.36
N LEU A 49 7.42 3.25 4.92
CA LEU A 49 6.58 2.18 4.40
C LEU A 49 6.16 2.47 2.96
N ILE A 50 5.72 3.69 2.68
CA ILE A 50 5.34 4.09 1.32
C ILE A 50 6.54 3.98 0.38
N LEU A 51 7.69 4.49 0.80
CA LEU A 51 8.90 4.43 -0.01
C LEU A 51 9.31 2.99 -0.31
N ASP A 52 9.19 2.10 0.67
CA ASP A 52 9.49 0.68 0.46
C ASP A 52 8.53 0.06 -0.56
N MET A 53 7.25 0.36 -0.45
CA MET A 53 6.27 -0.14 -1.41
C MET A 53 6.55 0.36 -2.83
N LEU A 54 7.03 1.58 -2.97
CA LEU A 54 7.29 2.19 -4.28
C LEU A 54 8.60 1.71 -4.89
N HIS A 55 9.65 1.65 -4.10
CA HIS A 55 11.02 1.45 -4.63
C HIS A 55 11.60 0.07 -4.35
N ASN A 56 11.19 -0.58 -3.25
CA ASN A 56 11.71 -1.88 -2.84
C ASN A 56 10.57 -2.79 -2.38
N PRO A 57 9.61 -3.11 -3.26
CA PRO A 57 8.44 -3.90 -2.85
C PRO A 57 8.80 -5.33 -2.44
N GLU A 58 9.80 -5.94 -3.07
CA GLU A 58 10.23 -7.27 -2.69
C GLU A 58 10.90 -7.26 -1.32
N PRO A 59 10.71 -8.28 -0.50
CA PRO A 59 9.95 -9.52 -0.74
C PRO A 59 8.49 -9.46 -0.29
N TYR A 60 7.97 -8.33 0.14
CA TYR A 60 6.68 -8.24 0.82
C TYR A 60 5.49 -7.94 -0.10
N TRP A 61 5.72 -7.18 -1.15
CA TRP A 61 4.63 -6.72 -2.02
C TRP A 61 4.88 -7.08 -3.47
N ASP A 62 3.77 -7.35 -4.19
CA ASP A 62 3.79 -7.47 -5.64
C ASP A 62 3.32 -6.15 -6.25
N VAL A 63 3.95 -5.76 -7.35
CA VAL A 63 3.48 -4.63 -8.16
C VAL A 63 2.30 -5.12 -8.98
N ILE A 64 1.19 -4.41 -8.92
CA ILE A 64 0.02 -4.70 -9.76
C ILE A 64 -0.35 -3.46 -10.57
N GLU A 65 -0.86 -3.70 -11.74
CA GLU A 65 -1.23 -2.63 -12.67
C GLU A 65 -2.73 -2.53 -12.85
#